data_dc31f5fae38bb42db2c21598f2a8168b
#
_entry.id   dc31f5fae38bb42db2c21598f2a8168b
#
_cell.length_a   1.000
_cell.length_b   1.000
_cell.length_c   1.000
_cell.angle_alpha   90.00
_cell.angle_beta   90.00
_cell.angle_gamma   90.00
#
_symmetry.space_group_name_H-M   'P 1'
#
loop_
_entity.id
_entity.type
_entity.pdbx_description
1 polymer ?
#
loop_
_entity_poly.entity_id
_entity_poly.type
_entity_poly.pdbx_seq_one_letter_code
_entity_poly.pdbx_strand_id
1 'polypeptide(L)'
;MAKMMHSRLPDRITLLGAFCTSIFLYGTASAQSDGSTDRGAYIAVTSDCVACHTAPGGKPFSGGLAMKTPLGTMYSTNITPSRTFGIGDYSEADFSRAVRKGIRKDGRNLYPAMPYTAYSYMTDQDVHDLYVYFMKSVQSVESAPSKTSLPFPMNIRGSMMFWNVLFRNDRTFQPDPSRSSEWNRGAYLAQGPAHCGTCHTPRGFLMQEKSSKDLGGASLGAWYAPNITSDKISGIGNWSRENIKTYLKTGHID
;
A
#
# COMPACT_ATOMS: atom_id res chain seq x y z
N MET A 1 -53.52 23.86 91.22
CA MET A 1 -52.54 24.89 90.88
C MET A 1 -52.08 24.58 89.49
N ALA A 2 -52.63 25.23 88.49
CA ALA A 2 -52.18 26.31 87.67
C ALA A 2 -50.76 25.99 87.06
N LYS A 3 -50.66 25.85 85.76
CA LYS A 3 -50.60 27.00 84.84
C LYS A 3 -50.51 26.48 83.39
N MET A 4 -51.34 27.14 82.59
CA MET A 4 -51.32 27.20 81.13
C MET A 4 -49.95 27.52 80.56
N MET A 5 -49.68 27.06 79.33
CA MET A 5 -49.29 28.03 78.25
C MET A 5 -48.98 27.29 76.91
N HIS A 6 -49.82 27.66 75.99
CA HIS A 6 -49.58 28.14 74.60
C HIS A 6 -48.66 27.36 73.68
N SER A 7 -49.25 26.64 72.69
CA SER A 7 -49.27 26.92 71.25
C SER A 7 -47.95 27.41 70.61
N ARG A 8 -47.49 26.71 69.63
CA ARG A 8 -47.20 27.21 68.27
C ARG A 8 -46.95 26.04 67.35
N LEU A 9 -47.70 25.93 66.28
CA LEU A 9 -47.30 25.21 65.07
C LEU A 9 -46.15 25.96 64.36
N PRO A 10 -45.25 25.28 63.71
CA PRO A 10 -44.55 25.86 62.57
C PRO A 10 -44.81 25.04 61.28
N ASP A 11 -45.19 25.81 60.35
CA ASP A 11 -44.86 25.84 58.92
C ASP A 11 -44.62 24.59 58.15
N ARG A 12 -45.44 24.48 57.14
CA ARG A 12 -45.30 23.58 56.03
C ARG A 12 -43.95 23.84 55.28
N ILE A 13 -43.00 22.92 55.30
CA ILE A 13 -41.85 22.92 54.40
C ILE A 13 -42.28 22.16 53.14
N THR A 14 -42.48 22.92 52.10
CA THR A 14 -42.71 22.45 50.73
C THR A 14 -41.35 21.94 50.20
N LEU A 15 -41.18 20.62 50.12
CA LEU A 15 -40.04 20.03 49.39
C LEU A 15 -40.29 20.14 47.89
N LEU A 16 -39.64 21.12 47.25
CA LEU A 16 -39.44 21.11 45.79
C LEU A 16 -38.42 20.00 45.45
N GLY A 17 -38.93 18.91 44.88
CA GLY A 17 -38.09 17.90 44.29
C GLY A 17 -37.43 18.41 43.01
N ALA A 18 -36.15 18.70 43.06
CA ALA A 18 -35.35 18.98 41.86
C ALA A 18 -35.14 17.67 41.09
N PHE A 19 -35.90 17.51 40.01
CA PHE A 19 -35.66 16.44 39.04
C PHE A 19 -34.44 16.82 38.21
N CYS A 20 -33.27 16.31 38.58
CA CYS A 20 -32.06 16.37 37.74
C CYS A 20 -32.23 15.40 36.57
N THR A 21 -32.71 15.86 35.44
CA THR A 21 -32.66 15.15 34.15
C THR A 21 -31.23 15.18 33.64
N SER A 22 -30.49 14.09 33.91
CA SER A 22 -29.16 13.87 33.31
C SER A 22 -29.36 13.57 31.82
N ILE A 23 -29.16 14.57 30.97
CA ILE A 23 -29.08 14.40 29.52
C ILE A 23 -27.76 13.70 29.25
N PHE A 24 -27.77 12.38 29.03
CA PHE A 24 -26.64 11.67 28.43
C PHE A 24 -26.54 12.11 26.97
N LEU A 25 -25.65 13.06 26.69
CA LEU A 25 -25.18 13.36 25.36
C LEU A 25 -24.34 12.13 24.91
N TYR A 26 -24.97 11.24 24.17
CA TYR A 26 -24.25 10.27 23.37
C TYR A 26 -23.51 11.03 22.28
N GLY A 27 -22.30 11.46 22.59
CA GLY A 27 -21.36 11.91 21.58
C GLY A 27 -21.08 10.72 20.67
N THR A 28 -21.60 10.74 19.45
CA THR A 28 -21.09 9.88 18.38
C THR A 28 -19.65 10.32 18.16
N ALA A 29 -18.72 9.58 18.73
CA ALA A 29 -17.32 9.70 18.36
C ALA A 29 -17.22 9.29 16.88
N SER A 30 -17.32 10.27 15.98
CA SER A 30 -16.84 10.09 14.61
C SER A 30 -15.37 9.74 14.76
N ALA A 31 -15.02 8.50 14.42
CA ALA A 31 -13.63 8.11 14.29
C ALA A 31 -13.04 8.99 13.18
N GLN A 32 -12.36 10.05 13.57
CA GLN A 32 -11.62 10.90 12.66
C GLN A 32 -10.51 10.00 12.12
N SER A 33 -10.58 9.64 10.82
CA SER A 33 -9.49 8.93 10.17
C SER A 33 -8.24 9.77 10.42
N ASP A 34 -7.22 9.18 11.04
CA ASP A 34 -5.96 9.86 11.12
C ASP A 34 -5.47 10.02 9.67
N GLY A 35 -5.01 11.22 9.27
CA GLY A 35 -4.61 11.50 7.89
C GLY A 35 -3.61 10.50 7.31
N SER A 36 -2.97 9.71 8.16
CA SER A 36 -2.05 8.62 7.85
C SER A 36 -2.75 7.41 7.22
N THR A 37 -3.95 7.03 7.70
CA THR A 37 -4.69 5.91 7.11
C THR A 37 -5.23 6.25 5.73
N ASP A 38 -5.72 7.46 5.50
CA ASP A 38 -6.21 7.89 4.18
C ASP A 38 -5.07 8.00 3.17
N ARG A 39 -3.94 8.54 3.62
CA ARG A 39 -2.72 8.60 2.80
C ARG A 39 -2.18 7.20 2.50
N GLY A 40 -2.15 6.31 3.48
CA GLY A 40 -1.77 4.92 3.30
C GLY A 40 -2.67 4.17 2.32
N ALA A 41 -4.00 4.39 2.37
CA ALA A 41 -4.94 3.86 1.40
C ALA A 41 -4.63 4.35 -0.02
N TYR A 42 -4.38 5.66 -0.19
CA TYR A 42 -3.97 6.23 -1.46
C TYR A 42 -2.68 5.59 -1.99
N ILE A 43 -1.67 5.41 -1.13
CA ILE A 43 -0.41 4.76 -1.53
C ILE A 43 -0.64 3.29 -1.88
N ALA A 44 -1.47 2.55 -1.14
CA ALA A 44 -1.80 1.16 -1.44
C ALA A 44 -2.45 0.99 -2.82
N VAL A 45 -3.35 1.91 -3.19
CA VAL A 45 -3.98 1.95 -4.53
C VAL A 45 -2.95 2.30 -5.59
N THR A 46 -2.17 3.36 -5.39
CA THR A 46 -1.17 3.82 -6.35
C THR A 46 -0.08 2.76 -6.59
N SER A 47 0.22 1.95 -5.58
CA SER A 47 1.22 0.87 -5.63
C SER A 47 0.65 -0.48 -6.08
N ASP A 48 -0.60 -0.50 -6.52
CA ASP A 48 -1.26 -1.70 -7.04
C ASP A 48 -1.26 -2.91 -6.08
N CYS A 49 -1.19 -2.65 -4.76
CA CYS A 49 -1.08 -3.70 -3.76
C CYS A 49 -2.25 -4.70 -3.86
N VAL A 50 -3.48 -4.19 -4.03
CA VAL A 50 -4.69 -5.01 -4.13
C VAL A 50 -4.71 -5.86 -5.38
N ALA A 51 -4.24 -5.36 -6.52
CA ALA A 51 -4.27 -6.07 -7.79
C ALA A 51 -3.39 -7.34 -7.77
N CYS A 52 -2.21 -7.23 -7.14
CA CYS A 52 -1.31 -8.37 -6.98
C CYS A 52 -1.68 -9.26 -5.79
N HIS A 53 -2.13 -8.69 -4.69
CA HIS A 53 -2.37 -9.43 -3.44
C HIS A 53 -3.82 -9.86 -3.24
N THR A 54 -4.58 -10.01 -4.33
CA THR A 54 -5.94 -10.53 -4.30
C THR A 54 -6.15 -11.53 -5.43
N ALA A 55 -6.50 -12.76 -5.11
CA ALA A 55 -6.88 -13.75 -6.11
C ALA A 55 -8.24 -13.40 -6.74
N PRO A 56 -8.55 -13.84 -7.97
CA PRO A 56 -9.89 -13.69 -8.53
C PRO A 56 -10.95 -14.28 -7.59
N GLY A 57 -11.95 -13.46 -7.21
CA GLY A 57 -12.98 -13.82 -6.24
C GLY A 57 -12.50 -13.91 -4.79
N GLY A 58 -11.23 -13.60 -4.51
CA GLY A 58 -10.65 -13.60 -3.17
C GLY A 58 -10.97 -12.34 -2.37
N LYS A 59 -10.69 -12.37 -1.07
CA LYS A 59 -10.77 -11.18 -0.21
C LYS A 59 -9.60 -10.24 -0.49
N PRO A 60 -9.81 -8.91 -0.45
CA PRO A 60 -8.73 -7.94 -0.67
C PRO A 60 -7.50 -8.25 0.19
N PHE A 61 -6.32 -8.18 -0.42
CA PHE A 61 -5.01 -8.37 0.20
C PHE A 61 -4.75 -9.77 0.79
N SER A 62 -5.64 -10.75 0.61
CA SER A 62 -5.45 -12.11 1.15
C SER A 62 -4.46 -12.96 0.34
N GLY A 63 -3.90 -12.42 -0.75
CA GLY A 63 -2.96 -13.12 -1.62
C GLY A 63 -3.62 -14.15 -2.54
N GLY A 64 -2.82 -15.07 -3.06
CA GLY A 64 -3.29 -16.19 -3.87
C GLY A 64 -3.38 -15.91 -5.37
N LEU A 65 -3.04 -14.71 -5.85
CA LEU A 65 -2.95 -14.46 -7.30
C LEU A 65 -1.82 -15.30 -7.90
N ALA A 66 -2.15 -16.08 -8.91
CA ALA A 66 -1.20 -16.89 -9.65
C ALA A 66 -0.53 -16.06 -10.75
N MET A 67 0.73 -15.75 -10.58
CA MET A 67 1.56 -15.05 -11.56
C MET A 67 2.36 -16.07 -12.35
N LYS A 68 1.97 -16.31 -13.59
CA LYS A 68 2.68 -17.19 -14.51
C LYS A 68 3.90 -16.46 -15.09
N THR A 69 5.06 -17.03 -14.94
CA THR A 69 6.33 -16.52 -15.48
C THR A 69 7.05 -17.61 -16.28
N PRO A 70 8.05 -17.26 -17.10
CA PRO A 70 8.90 -18.26 -17.74
C PRO A 70 9.62 -19.20 -16.76
N LEU A 71 9.77 -18.78 -15.51
CA LEU A 71 10.44 -19.53 -14.45
C LEU A 71 9.47 -20.41 -13.63
N GLY A 72 8.18 -20.37 -13.91
CA GLY A 72 7.14 -21.09 -13.18
C GLY A 72 6.06 -20.17 -12.61
N THR A 73 5.15 -20.74 -11.83
CA THR A 73 4.04 -20.00 -11.23
C THR A 73 4.41 -19.55 -9.82
N MET A 74 4.32 -18.23 -9.59
CA MET A 74 4.44 -17.63 -8.27
C MET A 74 3.05 -17.22 -7.78
N TYR A 75 2.83 -17.35 -6.47
CA TYR A 75 1.61 -16.92 -5.82
C TYR A 75 1.89 -15.74 -4.89
N SER A 76 1.06 -14.71 -4.97
CA SER A 76 1.12 -13.58 -4.05
C SER A 76 0.79 -14.01 -2.62
N THR A 77 1.41 -13.36 -1.66
CA THR A 77 1.22 -13.66 -0.24
C THR A 77 0.05 -12.90 0.34
N ASN A 78 -0.51 -13.41 1.44
CA ASN A 78 -1.43 -12.66 2.28
C ASN A 78 -0.66 -11.50 2.96
N ILE A 79 -1.12 -10.28 2.75
CA ILE A 79 -0.57 -9.06 3.35
C ILE A 79 -1.60 -8.33 4.25
N THR A 80 -2.66 -9.04 4.66
CA THR A 80 -3.58 -8.55 5.69
C THR A 80 -2.92 -8.60 7.06
N PRO A 81 -3.46 -7.92 8.10
CA PRO A 81 -2.93 -7.96 9.46
C PRO A 81 -3.22 -9.28 10.21
N SER A 82 -3.40 -10.39 9.48
CA SER A 82 -3.41 -11.72 10.09
C SER A 82 -2.04 -12.04 10.68
N ARG A 83 -2.02 -12.45 11.94
CA ARG A 83 -0.78 -12.85 12.62
C ARG A 83 -0.24 -14.19 12.14
N THR A 84 -1.15 -15.08 11.75
CA THR A 84 -0.80 -16.45 11.33
C THR A 84 -0.42 -16.52 9.86
N PHE A 85 -1.18 -15.86 9.00
CA PHE A 85 -1.06 -16.02 7.54
C PHE A 85 -0.58 -14.77 6.79
N GLY A 86 -0.65 -13.61 7.44
CA GLY A 86 -0.33 -12.31 6.85
C GLY A 86 0.89 -11.63 7.47
N ILE A 87 0.77 -10.31 7.61
CA ILE A 87 1.84 -9.44 8.11
C ILE A 87 1.55 -8.86 9.51
N GLY A 88 0.54 -9.38 10.24
CA GLY A 88 0.09 -8.83 11.52
C GLY A 88 1.13 -8.82 12.64
N ASP A 89 2.20 -9.61 12.51
CA ASP A 89 3.33 -9.63 13.44
C ASP A 89 4.54 -8.80 12.95
N TYR A 90 4.42 -8.13 11.80
CA TYR A 90 5.52 -7.27 11.32
C TYR A 90 5.58 -5.99 12.15
N SER A 91 6.78 -5.64 12.60
CA SER A 91 7.08 -4.26 12.99
C SER A 91 7.10 -3.36 11.74
N GLU A 92 7.02 -2.06 11.93
CA GLU A 92 7.16 -1.11 10.82
C GLU A 92 8.51 -1.27 10.10
N ALA A 93 9.58 -1.56 10.84
CA ALA A 93 10.89 -1.85 10.28
C ALA A 93 10.91 -3.12 9.43
N ASP A 94 10.19 -4.18 9.84
CA ASP A 94 10.04 -5.40 9.05
C ASP A 94 9.25 -5.14 7.78
N PHE A 95 8.17 -4.35 7.88
CA PHE A 95 7.33 -3.96 6.75
C PHE A 95 8.14 -3.13 5.74
N SER A 96 8.82 -2.09 6.21
CA SER A 96 9.69 -1.24 5.38
C SER A 96 10.76 -2.08 4.66
N ARG A 97 11.40 -3.01 5.38
CA ARG A 97 12.40 -3.91 4.81
C ARG A 97 11.82 -4.82 3.74
N ALA A 98 10.61 -5.35 3.95
CA ALA A 98 9.95 -6.19 2.96
C ALA A 98 9.55 -5.38 1.71
N VAL A 99 8.97 -4.22 1.89
CA VAL A 99 8.49 -3.36 0.78
C VAL A 99 9.65 -2.81 -0.04
N ARG A 100 10.69 -2.26 0.61
CA ARG A 100 11.78 -1.56 -0.08
C ARG A 100 12.95 -2.45 -0.47
N LYS A 101 13.21 -3.50 0.30
CA LYS A 101 14.41 -4.34 0.12
C LYS A 101 14.10 -5.76 -0.30
N GLY A 102 12.82 -6.13 -0.37
CA GLY A 102 12.42 -7.49 -0.70
C GLY A 102 12.88 -8.53 0.33
N ILE A 103 12.99 -8.17 1.60
CA ILE A 103 13.43 -9.07 2.68
C ILE A 103 12.31 -9.18 3.71
N ARG A 104 11.80 -10.39 3.88
CA ARG A 104 10.75 -10.72 4.83
C ARG A 104 11.22 -10.59 6.30
N LYS A 105 10.28 -10.59 7.24
CA LYS A 105 10.56 -10.63 8.68
C LYS A 105 11.48 -11.79 9.08
N ASP A 106 11.30 -12.95 8.46
CA ASP A 106 12.12 -14.16 8.70
C ASP A 106 13.49 -14.14 7.99
N GLY A 107 13.89 -13.02 7.40
CA GLY A 107 15.16 -12.84 6.68
C GLY A 107 15.19 -13.39 5.27
N ARG A 108 14.17 -14.12 4.81
CA ARG A 108 14.15 -14.69 3.46
C ARG A 108 13.90 -13.62 2.40
N ASN A 109 14.60 -13.72 1.28
CA ASN A 109 14.42 -12.82 0.16
C ASN A 109 13.11 -13.12 -0.59
N LEU A 110 12.44 -12.07 -1.04
CA LEU A 110 11.32 -12.14 -1.98
C LEU A 110 11.84 -12.33 -3.41
N TYR A 111 10.99 -12.85 -4.27
CA TYR A 111 11.24 -12.80 -5.72
C TYR A 111 10.93 -11.41 -6.25
N PRO A 112 11.68 -10.91 -7.26
CA PRO A 112 11.47 -9.58 -7.83
C PRO A 112 10.21 -9.47 -8.72
N ALA A 113 9.26 -10.39 -8.56
CA ALA A 113 7.89 -10.24 -9.02
C ALA A 113 7.13 -9.17 -8.21
N MET A 114 7.49 -9.00 -6.94
CA MET A 114 7.13 -7.80 -6.18
C MET A 114 8.11 -6.70 -6.54
N PRO A 115 7.67 -5.51 -6.98
CA PRO A 115 8.56 -4.46 -7.52
C PRO A 115 9.25 -3.66 -6.40
N TYR A 116 9.88 -4.34 -5.43
CA TYR A 116 10.60 -3.70 -4.32
C TYR A 116 11.77 -2.83 -4.79
N THR A 117 12.29 -3.06 -5.99
CA THR A 117 13.31 -2.19 -6.60
C THR A 117 12.76 -0.81 -6.94
N ALA A 118 11.49 -0.70 -7.35
CA ALA A 118 10.80 0.56 -7.51
C ALA A 118 10.35 1.13 -6.15
N TYR A 119 9.77 0.29 -5.29
CA TYR A 119 9.32 0.72 -3.96
C TYR A 119 10.46 1.22 -3.06
N SER A 120 11.72 0.92 -3.37
CA SER A 120 12.87 1.53 -2.69
C SER A 120 12.89 3.05 -2.78
N TYR A 121 12.28 3.64 -3.82
CA TYR A 121 12.14 5.09 -3.98
C TYR A 121 11.10 5.73 -3.06
N MET A 122 10.20 4.95 -2.44
CA MET A 122 9.18 5.50 -1.54
C MET A 122 9.82 6.26 -0.38
N THR A 123 9.19 7.35 0.03
CA THR A 123 9.59 8.11 1.22
C THR A 123 9.31 7.32 2.50
N ASP A 124 10.00 7.67 3.58
CA ASP A 124 9.74 7.06 4.89
C ASP A 124 8.30 7.31 5.36
N GLN A 125 7.79 8.53 5.09
CA GLN A 125 6.42 8.89 5.42
C GLN A 125 5.40 8.04 4.66
N ASP A 126 5.58 7.84 3.34
CA ASP A 126 4.63 7.03 2.56
C ASP A 126 4.67 5.55 2.98
N VAL A 127 5.83 5.03 3.37
CA VAL A 127 5.93 3.66 3.92
C VAL A 127 5.30 3.55 5.31
N HIS A 128 5.48 4.58 6.16
CA HIS A 128 4.81 4.67 7.46
C HIS A 128 3.28 4.65 7.30
N ASP A 129 2.76 5.55 6.46
CA ASP A 129 1.33 5.68 6.22
C ASP A 129 0.74 4.38 5.64
N LEU A 130 1.46 3.74 4.73
CA LEU A 130 1.10 2.44 4.17
C LEU A 130 1.05 1.35 5.26
N TYR A 131 2.03 1.31 6.16
CA TYR A 131 2.04 0.38 7.29
C TYR A 131 0.85 0.60 8.22
N VAL A 132 0.58 1.86 8.58
CA VAL A 132 -0.56 2.24 9.42
C VAL A 132 -1.88 1.79 8.77
N TYR A 133 -2.05 2.03 7.47
CA TYR A 133 -3.22 1.59 6.73
C TYR A 133 -3.41 0.07 6.80
N PHE A 134 -2.37 -0.72 6.52
CA PHE A 134 -2.46 -2.18 6.58
C PHE A 134 -2.79 -2.69 7.98
N MET A 135 -2.19 -2.09 9.01
CA MET A 135 -2.38 -2.56 10.39
C MET A 135 -3.71 -2.12 11.02
N LYS A 136 -4.27 -0.97 10.62
CA LYS A 136 -5.46 -0.39 11.26
C LYS A 136 -6.74 -0.50 10.43
N SER A 137 -6.65 -0.45 9.09
CA SER A 137 -7.82 -0.32 8.21
C SER A 137 -8.10 -1.56 7.37
N VAL A 138 -7.10 -2.40 7.08
CA VAL A 138 -7.29 -3.62 6.32
C VAL A 138 -7.86 -4.72 7.22
N GLN A 139 -8.91 -5.39 6.75
CA GLN A 139 -9.50 -6.51 7.48
C GLN A 139 -8.57 -7.73 7.47
N SER A 140 -8.34 -8.34 8.63
CA SER A 140 -7.58 -9.59 8.75
C SER A 140 -8.29 -10.74 8.03
N VAL A 141 -7.52 -11.54 7.30
CA VAL A 141 -8.02 -12.73 6.60
C VAL A 141 -7.19 -13.93 7.05
N GLU A 142 -7.84 -14.84 7.76
CA GLU A 142 -7.20 -16.03 8.35
C GLU A 142 -7.18 -17.19 7.35
N SER A 143 -6.48 -17.00 6.22
CA SER A 143 -6.30 -18.04 5.21
C SER A 143 -4.89 -17.99 4.60
N ALA A 144 -4.32 -19.17 4.38
CA ALA A 144 -3.04 -19.32 3.71
C ALA A 144 -3.25 -19.35 2.19
N PRO A 145 -2.59 -18.46 1.42
CA PRO A 145 -2.57 -18.58 -0.03
C PRO A 145 -1.75 -19.79 -0.48
N SER A 146 -1.92 -20.21 -1.73
CA SER A 146 -1.11 -21.25 -2.35
C SER A 146 0.37 -20.90 -2.25
N LYS A 147 1.21 -21.93 -2.04
CA LYS A 147 2.66 -21.74 -1.95
C LYS A 147 3.30 -21.70 -3.33
N THR A 148 4.17 -20.72 -3.54
CA THR A 148 5.03 -20.68 -4.71
C THR A 148 5.94 -21.92 -4.75
N SER A 149 5.89 -22.66 -5.85
CA SER A 149 6.79 -23.79 -6.13
C SER A 149 7.44 -23.56 -7.49
N LEU A 150 8.71 -23.25 -7.48
CA LEU A 150 9.51 -23.07 -8.71
C LEU A 150 10.42 -24.27 -8.92
N PRO A 151 10.76 -24.63 -10.19
CA PRO A 151 11.73 -25.68 -10.47
C PRO A 151 13.13 -25.29 -10.02
N PHE A 152 13.98 -26.29 -9.84
CA PHE A 152 15.40 -26.06 -9.63
C PHE A 152 16.02 -25.40 -10.88
N PRO A 153 16.93 -24.43 -10.73
CA PRO A 153 17.49 -23.87 -9.48
C PRO A 153 16.69 -22.67 -8.92
N MET A 154 15.56 -22.29 -9.51
CA MET A 154 14.79 -21.08 -9.17
C MET A 154 14.12 -21.19 -7.78
N ASN A 155 13.97 -22.39 -7.24
CA ASN A 155 13.47 -22.63 -5.89
C ASN A 155 14.50 -22.30 -4.79
N ILE A 156 15.78 -22.09 -5.13
CA ILE A 156 16.84 -21.73 -4.18
C ILE A 156 16.73 -20.24 -3.85
N ARG A 157 15.97 -19.90 -2.80
CA ARG A 157 15.76 -18.49 -2.39
C ARG A 157 17.05 -17.75 -2.01
N GLY A 158 18.09 -18.46 -1.61
CA GLY A 158 19.41 -17.89 -1.35
C GLY A 158 20.03 -17.21 -2.58
N SER A 159 19.70 -17.68 -3.80
CA SER A 159 20.15 -17.02 -5.03
C SER A 159 19.64 -15.59 -5.18
N MET A 160 18.51 -15.24 -4.55
CA MET A 160 17.96 -13.88 -4.55
C MET A 160 18.82 -12.89 -3.76
N MET A 161 19.66 -13.35 -2.86
CA MET A 161 20.63 -12.49 -2.19
C MET A 161 21.65 -11.95 -3.21
N PHE A 162 22.18 -12.80 -4.08
CA PHE A 162 23.09 -12.37 -5.14
C PHE A 162 22.40 -11.45 -6.14
N TRP A 163 21.17 -11.79 -6.53
CA TRP A 163 20.36 -10.92 -7.38
C TRP A 163 20.17 -9.53 -6.77
N ASN A 164 19.86 -9.47 -5.49
CA ASN A 164 19.69 -8.21 -4.77
C ASN A 164 20.98 -7.39 -4.71
N VAL A 165 22.14 -8.03 -4.51
CA VAL A 165 23.44 -7.33 -4.53
C VAL A 165 23.71 -6.67 -5.89
N LEU A 166 23.30 -7.33 -6.99
CA LEU A 166 23.54 -6.83 -8.34
C LEU A 166 22.54 -5.77 -8.81
N PHE A 167 21.26 -5.91 -8.40
CA PHE A 167 20.17 -5.18 -9.06
C PHE A 167 19.28 -4.38 -8.10
N ARG A 168 19.37 -4.62 -6.79
CA ARG A 168 18.60 -3.81 -5.84
C ARG A 168 19.19 -2.41 -5.75
N ASN A 169 18.32 -1.43 -5.81
CA ASN A 169 18.66 -0.05 -5.57
C ASN A 169 18.14 0.36 -4.19
N ASP A 170 19.02 0.83 -3.32
CA ASP A 170 18.66 1.30 -1.97
C ASP A 170 18.49 2.84 -1.94
N ARG A 171 18.08 3.45 -3.05
CA ARG A 171 17.93 4.90 -3.18
C ARG A 171 16.50 5.33 -2.89
N THR A 172 16.32 6.23 -1.96
CA THR A 172 15.08 7.00 -1.80
C THR A 172 15.01 8.06 -2.90
N PHE A 173 13.80 8.38 -3.39
CA PHE A 173 13.61 9.43 -4.39
C PHE A 173 14.19 10.75 -3.91
N GLN A 174 14.94 11.41 -4.79
CA GLN A 174 15.48 12.75 -4.56
C GLN A 174 14.82 13.71 -5.54
N PRO A 175 14.13 14.76 -5.07
CA PRO A 175 13.56 15.77 -5.93
C PRO A 175 14.65 16.50 -6.74
N ASP A 176 14.37 16.79 -7.99
CA ASP A 176 15.21 17.67 -8.82
C ASP A 176 14.87 19.13 -8.51
N PRO A 177 15.80 19.91 -7.93
CA PRO A 177 15.53 21.31 -7.56
C PRO A 177 15.34 22.24 -8.76
N SER A 178 15.70 21.79 -9.97
CA SER A 178 15.49 22.55 -11.20
C SER A 178 14.09 22.39 -11.80
N ARG A 179 13.27 21.50 -11.23
CA ARG A 179 11.93 21.17 -11.70
C ARG A 179 10.85 21.64 -10.72
N SER A 180 9.60 21.78 -11.24
CA SER A 180 8.49 22.15 -10.39
C SER A 180 8.13 21.04 -9.39
N SER A 181 7.38 21.39 -8.35
CA SER A 181 6.86 20.43 -7.35
C SER A 181 5.95 19.37 -7.98
N GLU A 182 5.12 19.77 -8.96
CA GLU A 182 4.25 18.85 -9.70
C GLU A 182 5.05 17.85 -10.53
N TRP A 183 6.11 18.33 -11.19
CA TRP A 183 6.99 17.44 -11.95
C TRP A 183 7.66 16.43 -11.02
N ASN A 184 8.23 16.91 -9.91
CA ASN A 184 8.86 16.05 -8.90
C ASN A 184 7.88 15.04 -8.32
N ARG A 185 6.64 15.45 -8.06
CA ARG A 185 5.59 14.53 -7.60
C ARG A 185 5.27 13.47 -8.65
N GLY A 186 5.15 13.84 -9.92
CA GLY A 186 4.94 12.91 -11.03
C GLY A 186 6.10 11.92 -11.18
N ALA A 187 7.33 12.39 -11.14
CA ALA A 187 8.53 11.57 -11.21
C ALA A 187 8.61 10.59 -10.03
N TYR A 188 8.33 11.04 -8.82
CA TYR A 188 8.23 10.20 -7.63
C TYR A 188 7.20 9.07 -7.80
N LEU A 189 5.98 9.41 -8.24
CA LEU A 189 4.93 8.43 -8.44
C LEU A 189 5.31 7.41 -9.49
N ALA A 190 5.81 7.85 -10.65
CA ALA A 190 6.13 6.97 -11.77
C ALA A 190 7.30 6.00 -11.45
N GLN A 191 8.33 6.48 -10.74
CA GLN A 191 9.51 5.68 -10.40
C GLN A 191 9.31 4.81 -9.16
N GLY A 192 8.54 5.28 -8.19
CA GLY A 192 8.31 4.64 -6.90
C GLY A 192 6.96 3.92 -6.85
N PRO A 193 5.93 4.52 -6.23
CA PRO A 193 4.67 3.85 -5.94
C PRO A 193 4.00 3.24 -7.17
N ALA A 194 3.82 3.98 -8.27
CA ALA A 194 3.15 3.48 -9.47
C ALA A 194 4.05 2.58 -10.34
N HIS A 195 5.33 2.46 -10.03
CA HIS A 195 6.30 1.54 -10.62
C HIS A 195 6.14 1.30 -12.14
N CYS A 196 5.89 2.37 -12.90
CA CYS A 196 5.61 2.28 -14.36
C CYS A 196 6.69 1.50 -15.12
N GLY A 197 7.97 1.68 -14.75
CA GLY A 197 9.10 0.96 -15.31
C GLY A 197 9.00 -0.56 -15.18
N THR A 198 8.35 -1.06 -14.16
CA THR A 198 8.21 -2.51 -13.93
C THR A 198 7.52 -3.24 -15.08
N CYS A 199 6.54 -2.59 -15.73
CA CYS A 199 5.88 -3.11 -16.91
C CYS A 199 6.46 -2.54 -18.21
N HIS A 200 6.83 -1.26 -18.24
CA HIS A 200 7.22 -0.57 -19.46
C HIS A 200 8.72 -0.60 -19.78
N THR A 201 9.55 -1.26 -18.97
CA THR A 201 10.99 -1.42 -19.22
C THR A 201 11.32 -2.87 -19.54
N PRO A 202 12.03 -3.16 -20.64
CA PRO A 202 12.38 -4.53 -21.00
C PRO A 202 13.24 -5.19 -19.94
N ARG A 203 13.09 -6.51 -19.79
CA ARG A 203 13.88 -7.32 -18.85
C ARG A 203 15.14 -7.87 -19.49
N GLY A 204 16.20 -7.97 -18.71
CA GLY A 204 17.42 -8.70 -19.06
C GLY A 204 17.29 -10.20 -18.80
N PHE A 205 18.38 -10.91 -19.05
CA PHE A 205 18.44 -12.37 -18.88
C PHE A 205 18.15 -12.84 -17.44
N LEU A 206 18.59 -12.05 -16.44
CA LEU A 206 18.32 -12.31 -15.03
C LEU A 206 17.02 -11.64 -14.54
N MET A 207 16.13 -11.25 -15.44
CA MET A 207 14.85 -10.61 -15.16
C MET A 207 14.96 -9.21 -14.53
N GLN A 208 16.15 -8.61 -14.51
CA GLN A 208 16.36 -7.21 -14.11
C GLN A 208 15.83 -6.23 -15.19
N GLU A 209 15.44 -5.03 -14.79
CA GLU A 209 15.11 -3.96 -15.72
C GLU A 209 16.35 -3.48 -16.49
N LYS A 210 16.21 -3.25 -17.80
CA LYS A 210 17.28 -2.69 -18.65
C LYS A 210 17.22 -1.18 -18.59
N SER A 211 17.98 -0.55 -17.70
CA SER A 211 17.98 0.90 -17.49
C SER A 211 18.30 1.71 -18.76
N SER A 212 19.06 1.15 -19.72
CA SER A 212 19.31 1.79 -21.01
C SER A 212 18.09 1.88 -21.94
N LYS A 213 16.99 1.20 -21.59
CA LYS A 213 15.71 1.18 -22.33
C LYS A 213 14.54 1.49 -21.40
N ASP A 214 14.77 2.31 -20.39
CA ASP A 214 13.76 2.66 -19.41
C ASP A 214 12.52 3.23 -20.08
N LEU A 215 11.34 2.71 -19.69
CA LEU A 215 10.01 3.05 -20.22
C LEU A 215 9.83 2.82 -21.74
N GLY A 216 10.79 2.16 -22.41
CA GLY A 216 10.81 1.95 -23.86
C GLY A 216 9.91 0.84 -24.38
N GLY A 217 9.05 0.27 -23.52
CA GLY A 217 8.14 -0.81 -23.84
C GLY A 217 8.73 -2.19 -23.56
N ALA A 218 7.88 -3.15 -23.18
CA ALA A 218 8.29 -4.50 -22.83
C ALA A 218 7.21 -5.56 -23.08
N SER A 219 7.63 -6.79 -23.38
CA SER A 219 6.75 -7.95 -23.42
C SER A 219 6.47 -8.48 -22.01
N LEU A 220 5.20 -8.74 -21.71
CA LEU A 220 4.70 -9.27 -20.45
C LEU A 220 3.90 -10.56 -20.71
N GLY A 221 4.59 -11.61 -21.11
CA GLY A 221 3.95 -12.85 -21.53
C GLY A 221 3.12 -12.65 -22.80
N ALA A 222 1.79 -12.78 -22.70
CA ALA A 222 0.86 -12.56 -23.83
C ALA A 222 0.57 -11.08 -24.11
N TRP A 223 1.02 -10.17 -23.26
CA TRP A 223 0.76 -8.73 -23.35
C TRP A 223 2.04 -7.98 -23.71
N TYR A 224 1.86 -6.79 -24.28
CA TYR A 224 2.95 -5.86 -24.53
C TYR A 224 2.63 -4.51 -23.88
N ALA A 225 3.49 -4.07 -22.97
CA ALA A 225 3.44 -2.72 -22.41
C ALA A 225 4.12 -1.77 -23.41
N PRO A 226 3.41 -0.76 -23.96
CA PRO A 226 3.96 0.11 -25.00
C PRO A 226 5.08 1.00 -24.50
N ASN A 227 5.81 1.62 -25.42
CA ASN A 227 6.76 2.69 -25.15
C ASN A 227 6.01 3.93 -24.62
N ILE A 228 6.32 4.37 -23.42
CA ILE A 228 5.76 5.57 -22.77
C ILE A 228 6.81 6.67 -22.57
N THR A 229 7.91 6.60 -23.32
CA THR A 229 8.90 7.68 -23.34
C THR A 229 8.37 8.89 -24.13
N SER A 230 9.11 10.00 -24.05
CA SER A 230 8.84 11.21 -24.86
C SER A 230 9.22 11.09 -26.33
N ASP A 231 9.54 9.90 -26.83
CA ASP A 231 9.76 9.67 -28.26
C ASP A 231 8.49 9.95 -29.06
N LYS A 232 8.62 10.73 -30.15
CA LYS A 232 7.46 11.19 -30.92
C LYS A 232 6.94 10.16 -31.91
N ILE A 233 7.73 9.12 -32.23
CA ILE A 233 7.37 8.11 -33.24
C ILE A 233 6.81 6.86 -32.56
N SER A 234 7.53 6.35 -31.57
CA SER A 234 7.20 5.07 -30.92
C SER A 234 6.65 5.21 -29.50
N GLY A 235 6.74 6.41 -28.90
CA GLY A 235 6.30 6.71 -27.57
C GLY A 235 5.11 7.68 -27.52
N ILE A 236 4.93 8.32 -26.38
CA ILE A 236 3.84 9.27 -26.13
C ILE A 236 4.26 10.75 -26.31
N GLY A 237 5.38 11.01 -27.00
CA GLY A 237 5.93 12.36 -27.15
C GLY A 237 5.05 13.36 -27.91
N ASN A 238 4.06 12.88 -28.66
CA ASN A 238 3.05 13.69 -29.34
C ASN A 238 1.73 13.83 -28.56
N TRP A 239 1.62 13.19 -27.40
CA TRP A 239 0.42 13.30 -26.57
C TRP A 239 0.41 14.62 -25.79
N SER A 240 -0.76 15.26 -25.75
CA SER A 240 -0.98 16.39 -24.87
C SER A 240 -1.05 15.93 -23.40
N ARG A 241 -0.87 16.87 -22.47
CA ARG A 241 -1.08 16.57 -21.04
C ARG A 241 -2.50 16.05 -20.76
N GLU A 242 -3.48 16.58 -21.46
CA GLU A 242 -4.88 16.15 -21.32
C GLU A 242 -5.09 14.72 -21.87
N ASN A 243 -4.46 14.36 -22.98
CA ASN A 243 -4.46 12.99 -23.48
C ASN A 243 -3.89 12.00 -22.45
N ILE A 244 -2.73 12.31 -21.87
CA ILE A 244 -2.11 11.48 -20.84
C ILE A 244 -3.02 11.35 -19.62
N LYS A 245 -3.61 12.46 -19.16
CA LYS A 245 -4.54 12.47 -18.01
C LYS A 245 -5.81 11.67 -18.30
N THR A 246 -6.39 11.84 -19.48
CA THR A 246 -7.58 11.10 -19.91
C THR A 246 -7.28 9.61 -19.97
N TYR A 247 -6.17 9.23 -20.60
CA TYR A 247 -5.77 7.83 -20.71
C TYR A 247 -5.56 7.17 -19.33
N LEU A 248 -4.86 7.85 -18.42
CA LEU A 248 -4.65 7.33 -17.07
C LEU A 248 -5.94 7.19 -16.26
N LYS A 249 -7.01 7.93 -16.60
CA LYS A 249 -8.31 7.87 -15.93
C LYS A 249 -9.28 6.86 -16.56
N THR A 250 -9.24 6.73 -17.87
CA THR A 250 -10.28 6.02 -18.64
C THR A 250 -9.76 4.79 -19.39
N GLY A 251 -8.43 4.69 -19.57
CA GLY A 251 -7.79 3.65 -20.36
C GLY A 251 -7.84 3.88 -21.86
N HIS A 252 -8.38 4.99 -22.35
CA HIS A 252 -8.43 5.35 -23.78
C HIS A 252 -8.36 6.86 -24.00
N ILE A 253 -8.05 7.25 -25.21
CA ILE A 253 -8.18 8.61 -25.76
C ILE A 253 -8.96 8.52 -27.06
N ASP A 254 -9.87 9.46 -27.27
CA ASP A 254 -10.65 9.59 -28.51
C ASP A 254 -9.77 10.15 -29.63
#